data_96f80c78d8c3cec8e4264937ea5ec254
#
_entry.id   96f80c78d8c3cec8e4264937ea5ec254
#
_cell.length_a   1.000
_cell.length_b   1.000
_cell.length_c   1.000
_cell.angle_alpha   90.00
_cell.angle_beta   90.00
_cell.angle_gamma   90.00
#
_symmetry.space_group_name_H-M   'P 1'
#
loop_
_entity.id
_entity.type
_entity.pdbx_description
1 polymer ?
#
loop_
_entity_poly.entity_id
_entity_poly.type
_entity_poly.pdbx_seq_one_letter_code
_entity_poly.pdbx_strand_id
1 'polypeptide(L)'
;MSRVTREELIKVIQEQSEMIAVLHGIIENLSKTVEESNQIIINLNKTIDELTQRVKELTEQLGMNSKNSSKPPSTDINKPAPKSLKKPSGKKPGGQPGHTGNHFNISLEPDETIFHMPSGCLSCPNHDICLSRACVGEIRNVVDAVVNVKLTAHQSLVVDCPLTGITHKGMFPDDIKAKMQYGDNFQAFVVALNTVGAVSVNRTHEIISGIFGVPLSTGTIVNMVNRCADRLTGIMEIIRQKVIESEVGHFDETGTNVGGKNHWVHGASNPLFTHLSISDKRGFAGMEAGKVLPYFTNVAVHDCWPAYWKYLLIIHALCNAHILRELVATEERHPEQKWATEFMKLLLDMKEAKELAIASGKNELDEEQLLEFELRYDALIKRAYEENPLPLESETKKRGRKKKGKTLALIERLDKHKASVCLFIYNFEVPFSNNLSERDIRMIKTKTKVSGCFRSILGAENYLKIMSYVGSSKKHGKSAYEAIKQAVSGNPEFFFT
;
A
#
# COMPACT_ATOMS: atom_id res chain seq x y z
N MET A 1 42.37 27.91 -94.64
CA MET A 1 42.51 27.88 -93.15
C MET A 1 42.99 29.26 -92.72
N SER A 2 42.19 30.11 -92.17
CA SER A 2 42.57 31.42 -91.67
C SER A 2 43.44 31.24 -90.39
N ARG A 3 44.61 31.81 -90.40
CA ARG A 3 45.47 31.78 -89.20
C ARG A 3 44.85 32.69 -88.16
N VAL A 4 44.50 32.09 -87.02
CA VAL A 4 44.04 32.86 -85.84
C VAL A 4 45.14 33.85 -85.46
N THR A 5 44.83 35.14 -85.33
CA THR A 5 45.81 36.18 -85.00
C THR A 5 46.19 36.09 -83.53
N ARG A 6 47.34 36.58 -83.19
CA ARG A 6 47.87 36.59 -81.78
C ARG A 6 46.92 37.42 -80.86
N GLU A 7 46.24 38.43 -81.37
CA GLU A 7 45.32 39.26 -80.66
C GLU A 7 44.04 38.52 -80.37
N GLU A 8 43.50 37.69 -81.26
CA GLU A 8 42.28 36.85 -81.03
C GLU A 8 42.61 35.79 -79.96
N LEU A 9 43.80 35.20 -79.95
CA LEU A 9 44.24 34.27 -78.92
C LEU A 9 44.34 34.92 -77.55
N ILE A 10 44.87 36.14 -77.48
CA ILE A 10 44.96 36.91 -76.22
C ILE A 10 43.61 37.25 -75.69
N LYS A 11 42.65 37.62 -76.53
CA LYS A 11 41.24 37.90 -76.14
C LYS A 11 40.55 36.66 -75.58
N VAL A 12 40.69 35.49 -76.24
CA VAL A 12 40.12 34.24 -75.74
C VAL A 12 40.75 33.85 -74.42
N ILE A 13 42.04 34.02 -74.21
CA ILE A 13 42.70 33.77 -72.93
C ILE A 13 42.19 34.69 -71.83
N GLN A 14 41.94 35.97 -72.13
CA GLN A 14 41.33 36.92 -71.17
C GLN A 14 39.89 36.50 -70.79
N GLU A 15 39.07 36.21 -71.77
CA GLU A 15 37.69 35.75 -71.57
C GLU A 15 37.64 34.46 -70.75
N GLN A 16 38.54 33.49 -71.02
CA GLN A 16 38.68 32.26 -70.24
C GLN A 16 39.11 32.57 -68.78
N SER A 17 40.06 33.46 -68.57
CA SER A 17 40.54 33.87 -67.25
C SER A 17 39.43 34.51 -66.41
N GLU A 18 38.66 35.39 -67.02
CA GLU A 18 37.46 36.01 -66.36
C GLU A 18 36.41 34.95 -66.00
N MET A 19 36.17 33.99 -66.93
CA MET A 19 35.24 32.88 -66.64
C MET A 19 35.77 31.96 -65.55
N ILE A 20 37.02 31.67 -65.47
CA ILE A 20 37.66 30.92 -64.40
C ILE A 20 37.51 31.64 -63.05
N ALA A 21 37.72 32.98 -63.03
CA ALA A 21 37.52 33.75 -61.78
C ALA A 21 36.07 33.74 -61.29
N VAL A 22 35.12 33.83 -62.21
CA VAL A 22 33.68 33.71 -61.87
C VAL A 22 33.36 32.31 -61.34
N LEU A 23 33.86 31.24 -61.99
CA LEU A 23 33.67 29.86 -61.54
C LEU A 23 34.31 29.61 -60.17
N HIS A 24 35.50 30.17 -59.90
CA HIS A 24 36.08 30.08 -58.54
C HIS A 24 35.17 30.73 -57.46
N GLY A 25 34.65 31.94 -57.76
CA GLY A 25 33.69 32.58 -56.83
C GLY A 25 32.43 31.80 -56.58
N ILE A 26 31.90 31.10 -57.62
CA ILE A 26 30.74 30.22 -57.49
C ILE A 26 31.14 28.97 -56.64
N ILE A 27 32.29 28.36 -56.85
CA ILE A 27 32.77 27.22 -56.06
C ILE A 27 32.95 27.58 -54.59
N GLU A 28 33.54 28.74 -54.28
CA GLU A 28 33.69 29.24 -52.90
C GLU A 28 32.33 29.41 -52.21
N ASN A 29 31.38 30.06 -52.90
CA ASN A 29 30.02 30.24 -52.37
C ASN A 29 29.28 28.90 -52.13
N LEU A 30 29.38 27.96 -53.07
CA LEU A 30 28.83 26.63 -52.95
C LEU A 30 29.45 25.85 -51.78
N SER A 31 30.79 25.92 -51.66
CA SER A 31 31.51 25.28 -50.54
C SER A 31 31.05 25.81 -49.19
N LYS A 32 30.87 27.14 -49.05
CA LYS A 32 30.36 27.77 -47.86
C LYS A 32 28.91 27.31 -47.56
N THR A 33 28.06 27.28 -48.58
CA THR A 33 26.64 26.81 -48.44
C THR A 33 26.57 25.33 -48.00
N VAL A 34 27.46 24.48 -48.53
CA VAL A 34 27.57 23.08 -48.14
C VAL A 34 28.01 22.94 -46.66
N GLU A 35 28.96 23.76 -46.22
CA GLU A 35 29.47 23.75 -44.86
C GLU A 35 28.38 24.21 -43.84
N GLU A 36 27.65 25.29 -44.17
CA GLU A 36 26.49 25.77 -43.42
C GLU A 36 25.36 24.71 -43.34
N SER A 37 25.07 24.04 -44.48
CA SER A 37 24.08 22.96 -44.54
C SER A 37 24.50 21.75 -43.70
N ASN A 38 25.76 21.35 -43.71
CA ASN A 38 26.29 20.28 -42.88
C ASN A 38 26.16 20.62 -41.40
N GLN A 39 26.43 21.87 -40.99
CA GLN A 39 26.26 22.30 -39.61
C GLN A 39 24.78 22.24 -39.17
N ILE A 40 23.85 22.61 -40.04
CA ILE A 40 22.39 22.49 -39.80
C ILE A 40 22.00 21.02 -39.63
N ILE A 41 22.50 20.12 -40.48
CA ILE A 41 22.24 18.67 -40.40
C ILE A 41 22.73 18.10 -39.07
N ILE A 42 23.93 18.48 -38.63
CA ILE A 42 24.49 18.05 -37.33
C ILE A 42 23.58 18.52 -36.18
N ASN A 43 23.12 19.77 -36.21
CA ASN A 43 22.21 20.30 -35.17
C ASN A 43 20.85 19.63 -35.19
N LEU A 44 20.28 19.36 -36.36
CA LEU A 44 19.00 18.63 -36.52
C LEU A 44 19.11 17.21 -36.00
N ASN A 45 20.18 16.47 -36.34
CA ASN A 45 20.38 15.12 -35.83
C ASN A 45 20.48 15.10 -34.30
N LYS A 46 21.17 16.05 -33.67
CA LYS A 46 21.24 16.19 -32.23
C LYS A 46 19.83 16.44 -31.62
N THR A 47 19.04 17.30 -32.26
CA THR A 47 17.65 17.57 -31.80
C THR A 47 16.77 16.34 -31.94
N ILE A 48 16.91 15.58 -33.03
CA ILE A 48 16.18 14.31 -33.22
C ILE A 48 16.54 13.31 -32.12
N ASP A 49 17.81 13.17 -31.76
CA ASP A 49 18.23 12.28 -30.67
C ASP A 49 17.65 12.71 -29.31
N GLU A 50 17.68 14.02 -29.01
CA GLU A 50 17.08 14.57 -27.79
C GLU A 50 15.56 14.33 -27.73
N LEU A 51 14.84 14.55 -28.84
CA LEU A 51 13.40 14.31 -28.93
C LEU A 51 13.06 12.81 -28.84
N THR A 52 13.84 11.97 -29.50
CA THR A 52 13.67 10.50 -29.46
C THR A 52 13.82 10.00 -28.02
N GLN A 53 14.85 10.46 -27.31
CA GLN A 53 15.05 10.14 -25.91
C GLN A 53 13.88 10.63 -25.04
N ARG A 54 13.36 11.82 -25.32
CA ARG A 54 12.24 12.39 -24.58
C ARG A 54 10.92 11.63 -24.82
N VAL A 55 10.66 11.23 -26.06
CA VAL A 55 9.51 10.38 -26.42
C VAL A 55 9.60 9.04 -25.70
N LYS A 56 10.79 8.43 -25.68
CA LYS A 56 11.01 7.17 -24.95
C LYS A 56 10.70 7.31 -23.45
N GLU A 57 11.23 8.38 -22.80
CA GLU A 57 10.96 8.67 -21.39
C GLU A 57 9.47 8.87 -21.08
N LEU A 58 8.75 9.62 -21.94
CA LEU A 58 7.31 9.86 -21.79
C LEU A 58 6.50 8.59 -22.02
N THR A 59 6.86 7.78 -23.00
CA THR A 59 6.20 6.48 -23.27
C THR A 59 6.38 5.53 -22.07
N GLU A 60 7.58 5.49 -21.47
CA GLU A 60 7.82 4.72 -20.24
C GLU A 60 6.98 5.22 -19.06
N GLN A 61 6.80 6.54 -18.92
CA GLN A 61 5.96 7.12 -17.84
C GLN A 61 4.48 6.79 -18.05
N LEU A 62 3.98 6.86 -19.27
CA LEU A 62 2.60 6.52 -19.62
C LEU A 62 2.31 5.03 -19.47
N GLY A 63 3.27 4.17 -19.78
CA GLY A 63 3.14 2.71 -19.63
C GLY A 63 3.18 2.22 -18.18
N MET A 64 3.55 3.08 -17.19
CA MET A 64 3.61 2.66 -15.79
C MET A 64 2.23 2.53 -15.15
N ASN A 65 1.93 1.34 -14.64
CA ASN A 65 0.70 1.00 -13.92
C ASN A 65 1.03 0.22 -12.62
N SER A 66 0.00 -0.19 -11.89
CA SER A 66 0.16 -0.92 -10.62
C SER A 66 0.77 -2.33 -10.74
N LYS A 67 0.86 -2.89 -11.96
CA LYS A 67 1.44 -4.21 -12.20
C LYS A 67 2.95 -4.15 -12.47
N ASN A 68 3.40 -3.06 -13.09
CA ASN A 68 4.78 -2.86 -13.53
C ASN A 68 5.50 -1.72 -12.79
N SER A 69 4.92 -1.22 -11.70
CA SER A 69 5.50 -0.18 -10.87
C SER A 69 4.92 -0.22 -9.45
N SER A 70 5.52 0.52 -8.53
CA SER A 70 4.98 0.72 -7.17
C SER A 70 3.79 1.68 -7.11
N LYS A 71 3.18 2.04 -8.25
CA LYS A 71 1.97 2.89 -8.28
C LYS A 71 0.77 2.12 -7.72
N PRO A 72 -0.05 2.75 -6.87
CA PRO A 72 -1.25 2.09 -6.38
C PRO A 72 -2.29 1.90 -7.50
N PRO A 73 -3.09 0.82 -7.50
CA PRO A 73 -4.11 0.53 -8.53
C PRO A 73 -5.10 1.66 -8.80
N SER A 74 -5.23 2.58 -7.87
CA SER A 74 -6.11 3.74 -7.98
C SER A 74 -5.60 4.85 -8.90
N THR A 75 -4.33 4.78 -9.31
CA THR A 75 -3.70 5.74 -10.23
C THR A 75 -3.64 5.22 -11.65
N ASP A 76 -4.10 3.99 -11.90
CA ASP A 76 -4.16 3.42 -13.25
C ASP A 76 -5.26 4.12 -14.06
N ILE A 77 -4.86 4.84 -15.10
CA ILE A 77 -5.77 5.55 -16.02
C ILE A 77 -6.52 4.53 -16.87
N ASN A 78 -5.83 3.50 -17.37
CA ASN A 78 -6.41 2.35 -18.06
C ASN A 78 -6.19 1.12 -17.17
N LYS A 79 -7.25 0.59 -16.56
CA LYS A 79 -7.17 -0.65 -15.77
C LYS A 79 -6.92 -1.82 -16.69
N PRO A 80 -5.68 -2.31 -16.84
CA PRO A 80 -5.43 -3.52 -17.59
C PRO A 80 -6.12 -4.68 -16.88
N ALA A 81 -6.73 -5.58 -17.63
CA ALA A 81 -7.37 -6.77 -17.08
C ALA A 81 -6.39 -7.50 -16.13
N PRO A 82 -6.84 -7.96 -14.96
CA PRO A 82 -5.96 -8.62 -14.00
C PRO A 82 -5.39 -9.89 -14.61
N LYS A 83 -4.14 -9.86 -15.07
CA LYS A 83 -3.37 -11.06 -15.35
C LYS A 83 -2.93 -11.64 -14.01
N SER A 84 -3.60 -12.69 -13.57
CA SER A 84 -3.15 -13.44 -12.39
C SER A 84 -1.86 -14.19 -12.75
N LEU A 85 -0.81 -14.02 -11.96
CA LEU A 85 0.40 -14.86 -12.02
C LEU A 85 0.14 -16.28 -11.50
N LYS A 86 -1.04 -16.53 -10.89
CA LYS A 86 -1.47 -17.86 -10.49
C LYS A 86 -1.84 -18.64 -11.75
N LYS A 87 -1.30 -19.86 -11.88
CA LYS A 87 -1.74 -20.81 -12.92
C LYS A 87 -3.27 -20.91 -12.88
N PRO A 88 -3.96 -20.83 -14.02
CA PRO A 88 -5.40 -21.01 -14.06
C PRO A 88 -5.74 -22.37 -13.44
N SER A 89 -6.53 -22.37 -12.38
CA SER A 89 -6.91 -23.62 -11.68
C SER A 89 -7.89 -24.48 -12.49
N GLY A 90 -8.34 -24.01 -13.67
CA GLY A 90 -9.38 -24.66 -14.46
C GLY A 90 -10.77 -24.70 -13.81
N LYS A 91 -10.88 -24.17 -12.59
CA LYS A 91 -12.12 -24.18 -11.82
C LYS A 91 -12.93 -22.92 -12.11
N LYS A 92 -14.27 -23.06 -12.18
CA LYS A 92 -15.17 -21.91 -12.38
C LYS A 92 -15.12 -20.97 -11.18
N PRO A 93 -15.27 -19.63 -11.36
CA PRO A 93 -15.42 -18.70 -10.24
C PRO A 93 -16.65 -19.06 -9.40
N GLY A 94 -16.51 -19.07 -8.07
CA GLY A 94 -17.59 -19.40 -7.15
C GLY A 94 -17.33 -20.69 -6.36
N GLY A 95 -18.31 -21.13 -5.58
CA GLY A 95 -18.26 -22.37 -4.81
C GLY A 95 -18.08 -23.58 -5.71
N GLN A 96 -17.11 -24.43 -5.42
CA GLN A 96 -16.87 -25.66 -6.15
C GLN A 96 -17.86 -26.75 -5.73
N PRO A 97 -18.18 -27.76 -6.56
CA PRO A 97 -18.97 -28.91 -6.13
C PRO A 97 -18.36 -29.52 -4.86
N GLY A 98 -19.19 -29.69 -3.81
CA GLY A 98 -18.75 -30.19 -2.49
C GLY A 98 -18.26 -29.10 -1.52
N HIS A 99 -18.24 -27.82 -1.93
CA HIS A 99 -18.00 -26.72 -0.98
C HIS A 99 -19.27 -26.55 -0.12
N THR A 100 -19.15 -26.85 1.15
CA THR A 100 -20.17 -26.48 2.13
C THR A 100 -20.20 -24.95 2.18
N GLY A 101 -21.23 -24.35 1.59
CA GLY A 101 -21.43 -22.90 1.64
C GLY A 101 -21.36 -22.43 3.10
N ASN A 102 -20.66 -21.35 3.38
CA ASN A 102 -20.79 -20.66 4.65
C ASN A 102 -22.21 -20.06 4.70
N HIS A 103 -23.15 -20.85 5.20
CA HIS A 103 -24.47 -20.34 5.58
C HIS A 103 -24.32 -19.62 6.91
N PHE A 104 -25.02 -18.49 7.06
CA PHE A 104 -25.16 -17.84 8.33
C PHE A 104 -25.96 -18.80 9.24
N ASN A 105 -25.25 -19.62 10.01
CA ASN A 105 -25.86 -20.51 10.99
C ASN A 105 -26.26 -19.66 12.18
N ILE A 106 -27.54 -19.31 12.26
CA ILE A 106 -28.11 -18.68 13.43
C ILE A 106 -28.24 -19.78 14.49
N SER A 107 -27.36 -19.72 15.49
CA SER A 107 -27.46 -20.55 16.71
C SER A 107 -28.38 -19.91 17.76
N LEU A 108 -29.04 -18.82 17.44
CA LEU A 108 -29.94 -18.08 18.31
C LEU A 108 -31.33 -18.66 18.17
N GLU A 109 -32.02 -18.86 19.30
CA GLU A 109 -33.46 -19.10 19.28
C GLU A 109 -34.17 -17.86 18.71
N PRO A 110 -35.22 -18.03 17.89
CA PRO A 110 -35.94 -16.91 17.34
C PRO A 110 -36.68 -16.15 18.43
N ASP A 111 -36.61 -14.82 18.43
CA ASP A 111 -37.36 -13.95 19.34
C ASP A 111 -38.89 -14.08 19.12
N GLU A 112 -39.31 -14.36 17.89
CA GLU A 112 -40.69 -14.52 17.47
C GLU A 112 -40.79 -15.62 16.41
N THR A 113 -41.83 -16.46 16.54
CA THR A 113 -42.13 -17.49 15.53
C THR A 113 -43.53 -17.22 14.96
N ILE A 114 -43.59 -17.00 13.65
CA ILE A 114 -44.85 -16.76 12.92
C ILE A 114 -45.21 -18.01 12.12
N PHE A 115 -46.35 -18.58 12.35
CA PHE A 115 -46.87 -19.72 11.64
C PHE A 115 -47.73 -19.29 10.45
N HIS A 116 -47.46 -19.84 9.28
CA HIS A 116 -48.23 -19.60 8.05
C HIS A 116 -49.05 -20.82 7.70
N MET A 117 -50.35 -20.69 7.80
CA MET A 117 -51.30 -21.72 7.35
C MET A 117 -51.57 -21.61 5.85
N PRO A 118 -51.84 -22.73 5.15
CA PRO A 118 -52.31 -22.68 3.77
C PRO A 118 -53.56 -21.78 3.61
N SER A 119 -53.55 -20.94 2.56
CA SER A 119 -54.60 -19.93 2.36
C SER A 119 -56.03 -20.50 2.36
N GLY A 120 -56.22 -21.70 1.81
CA GLY A 120 -57.51 -22.40 1.84
C GLY A 120 -57.97 -22.87 3.22
N CYS A 121 -57.05 -22.93 4.20
CA CYS A 121 -57.38 -23.36 5.58
C CYS A 121 -57.75 -22.18 6.51
N LEU A 122 -57.45 -20.94 6.11
CA LEU A 122 -57.69 -19.74 6.94
C LEU A 122 -59.21 -19.47 7.15
N SER A 123 -60.05 -19.80 6.19
CA SER A 123 -61.50 -19.63 6.22
C SER A 123 -62.28 -20.94 6.40
N CYS A 124 -61.57 -22.06 6.66
CA CYS A 124 -62.18 -23.37 6.81
C CYS A 124 -62.86 -23.51 8.19
N PRO A 125 -64.11 -24.06 8.27
CA PRO A 125 -64.77 -24.31 9.57
C PRO A 125 -64.02 -25.25 10.50
N ASN A 126 -63.12 -26.09 9.96
CA ASN A 126 -62.29 -27.02 10.73
C ASN A 126 -60.86 -26.49 10.97
N HIS A 127 -60.63 -25.18 10.90
CA HIS A 127 -59.32 -24.54 11.04
C HIS A 127 -58.57 -25.00 12.29
N ASP A 128 -59.21 -24.99 13.44
CA ASP A 128 -58.64 -25.35 14.74
C ASP A 128 -58.19 -26.82 14.79
N ILE A 129 -58.98 -27.72 14.21
CA ILE A 129 -58.65 -29.14 14.13
C ILE A 129 -57.42 -29.35 13.20
N CYS A 130 -57.36 -28.63 12.08
CA CYS A 130 -56.22 -28.69 11.18
C CYS A 130 -54.96 -28.09 11.80
N LEU A 131 -55.09 -27.00 12.53
CA LEU A 131 -53.95 -26.35 13.21
C LEU A 131 -53.33 -27.27 14.27
N SER A 132 -54.17 -28.00 15.05
CA SER A 132 -53.71 -28.97 16.07
C SER A 132 -52.94 -30.17 15.47
N ARG A 133 -53.11 -30.45 14.19
CA ARG A 133 -52.45 -31.53 13.45
C ARG A 133 -51.34 -31.03 12.52
N ALA A 134 -51.12 -29.73 12.44
CA ALA A 134 -50.11 -29.12 11.58
C ALA A 134 -48.70 -29.48 12.04
N CYS A 135 -47.80 -29.76 11.12
CA CYS A 135 -46.39 -29.92 11.36
C CYS A 135 -45.61 -28.87 10.57
N VAL A 136 -44.43 -28.52 11.07
CA VAL A 136 -43.52 -27.56 10.42
C VAL A 136 -42.92 -28.22 9.16
N GLY A 137 -43.19 -27.64 7.99
CA GLY A 137 -42.66 -28.13 6.72
C GLY A 137 -41.31 -27.50 6.36
N GLU A 138 -41.26 -26.16 6.32
CA GLU A 138 -40.05 -25.39 5.98
C GLU A 138 -39.92 -24.21 6.95
N ILE A 139 -38.71 -23.89 7.34
CA ILE A 139 -38.38 -22.73 8.16
C ILE A 139 -37.60 -21.73 7.34
N ARG A 140 -38.02 -20.46 7.34
CA ARG A 140 -37.31 -19.32 6.78
C ARG A 140 -37.11 -18.27 7.84
N ASN A 141 -35.83 -17.96 8.12
CA ASN A 141 -35.48 -16.96 9.14
C ASN A 141 -35.25 -15.59 8.49
N VAL A 142 -35.81 -14.55 9.09
CA VAL A 142 -35.56 -13.15 8.77
C VAL A 142 -34.80 -12.54 9.93
N VAL A 143 -33.62 -11.96 9.64
CA VAL A 143 -32.84 -11.25 10.64
C VAL A 143 -33.04 -9.77 10.43
N ASP A 144 -33.54 -9.08 11.44
CA ASP A 144 -33.65 -7.63 11.46
C ASP A 144 -32.81 -7.06 12.62
N ALA A 145 -32.45 -5.79 12.53
CA ALA A 145 -31.68 -5.08 13.55
C ALA A 145 -32.48 -3.88 14.06
N VAL A 146 -32.97 -3.98 15.27
CA VAL A 146 -33.67 -2.89 15.96
C VAL A 146 -32.68 -2.16 16.87
N VAL A 147 -32.48 -0.86 16.61
CA VAL A 147 -31.60 -0.02 17.42
C VAL A 147 -32.37 0.57 18.59
N ASN A 148 -32.02 0.16 19.80
CA ASN A 148 -32.62 0.69 21.02
C ASN A 148 -31.59 1.54 21.81
N VAL A 149 -31.96 2.80 22.10
CA VAL A 149 -31.14 3.73 22.89
C VAL A 149 -31.61 3.67 24.35
N LYS A 150 -30.76 3.18 25.25
CA LYS A 150 -31.02 3.13 26.68
C LYS A 150 -30.58 4.42 27.36
N LEU A 151 -31.50 5.18 27.92
CA LEU A 151 -31.25 6.33 28.79
C LEU A 151 -31.36 5.92 30.26
N THR A 152 -30.27 6.14 31.04
CA THR A 152 -30.28 5.90 32.49
C THR A 152 -30.14 7.23 33.22
N ALA A 153 -31.10 7.57 34.08
CA ALA A 153 -31.06 8.76 34.92
C ALA A 153 -30.45 8.41 36.30
N HIS A 154 -29.34 9.03 36.62
CA HIS A 154 -28.76 8.99 37.96
C HIS A 154 -29.25 10.17 38.75
N GLN A 155 -29.87 9.92 39.91
CA GLN A 155 -30.47 10.96 40.76
C GLN A 155 -29.80 10.93 42.14
N SER A 156 -29.26 12.07 42.56
CA SER A 156 -28.75 12.27 43.92
C SER A 156 -29.93 12.70 44.83
N LEU A 157 -30.26 11.89 45.81
CA LEU A 157 -31.31 12.21 46.78
C LEU A 157 -30.72 13.11 47.87
N VAL A 158 -31.57 14.01 48.39
CA VAL A 158 -31.29 14.84 49.55
C VAL A 158 -32.29 14.43 50.63
N VAL A 159 -31.78 14.16 51.83
CA VAL A 159 -32.58 13.73 52.99
C VAL A 159 -32.25 14.58 54.19
N ASP A 160 -33.24 15.21 54.78
CA ASP A 160 -33.11 15.85 56.06
C ASP A 160 -33.32 14.80 57.18
N CYS A 161 -32.25 14.53 57.95
CA CYS A 161 -32.30 13.49 58.99
C CYS A 161 -33.16 13.95 60.16
N PRO A 162 -34.26 13.29 60.47
CA PRO A 162 -35.15 13.69 61.57
C PRO A 162 -34.53 13.49 62.96
N LEU A 163 -33.46 12.68 63.06
CA LEU A 163 -32.77 12.42 64.33
C LEU A 163 -31.66 13.43 64.62
N THR A 164 -30.96 13.91 63.60
CA THR A 164 -29.78 14.78 63.77
C THR A 164 -30.02 16.21 63.28
N GLY A 165 -31.09 16.46 62.55
CA GLY A 165 -31.37 17.74 61.88
C GLY A 165 -30.38 18.09 60.76
N ILE A 166 -29.53 17.15 60.34
CA ILE A 166 -28.52 17.37 59.30
C ILE A 166 -29.04 16.92 57.95
N THR A 167 -28.86 17.77 56.96
CA THR A 167 -29.15 17.44 55.56
C THR A 167 -28.05 16.58 54.96
N HIS A 168 -28.38 15.39 54.48
CA HIS A 168 -27.48 14.49 53.77
C HIS A 168 -27.79 14.49 52.30
N LYS A 169 -26.74 14.49 51.45
CA LYS A 169 -26.86 14.42 49.98
C LYS A 169 -26.15 13.18 49.47
N GLY A 170 -26.83 12.40 48.65
CA GLY A 170 -26.24 11.27 47.96
C GLY A 170 -25.16 11.71 46.97
N MET A 171 -24.12 10.90 46.82
CA MET A 171 -23.04 11.14 45.90
C MET A 171 -23.28 10.32 44.62
N PHE A 172 -22.87 10.85 43.49
CA PHE A 172 -22.81 10.07 42.26
C PHE A 172 -21.60 9.15 42.25
N PRO A 173 -21.65 8.02 41.57
CA PRO A 173 -20.47 7.21 41.27
C PRO A 173 -19.39 8.03 40.56
N ASP A 174 -18.12 7.65 40.71
CA ASP A 174 -16.97 8.39 40.18
C ASP A 174 -16.95 8.52 38.66
N ASP A 175 -17.61 7.61 37.95
CA ASP A 175 -17.76 7.62 36.50
C ASP A 175 -18.90 8.54 36.00
N ILE A 176 -19.80 9.01 36.89
CA ILE A 176 -20.92 9.91 36.57
C ILE A 176 -20.53 11.36 36.93
N LYS A 177 -19.90 12.06 35.95
CA LYS A 177 -19.30 13.39 36.18
C LYS A 177 -20.07 14.54 35.54
N ALA A 178 -20.91 14.27 34.55
CA ALA A 178 -21.56 15.30 33.73
C ALA A 178 -23.08 15.15 33.74
N LYS A 179 -23.79 16.26 33.53
CA LYS A 179 -25.28 16.25 33.42
C LYS A 179 -25.76 15.36 32.27
N MET A 180 -24.98 15.25 31.21
CA MET A 180 -25.21 14.37 30.07
C MET A 180 -23.87 13.77 29.68
N GLN A 181 -23.79 12.45 29.63
CA GLN A 181 -22.63 11.72 29.17
C GLN A 181 -23.05 10.49 28.35
N TYR A 182 -22.13 9.99 27.55
CA TYR A 182 -22.37 8.86 26.64
C TYR A 182 -21.71 7.61 27.21
N GLY A 183 -22.43 6.49 27.22
CA GLY A 183 -21.91 5.20 27.68
C GLY A 183 -20.85 4.62 26.73
N ASP A 184 -20.06 3.68 27.23
CA ASP A 184 -18.90 3.12 26.52
C ASP A 184 -19.25 2.43 25.20
N ASN A 185 -20.36 1.68 25.15
CA ASN A 185 -20.82 1.05 23.91
C ASN A 185 -21.09 2.07 22.81
N PHE A 186 -21.76 3.18 23.15
CA PHE A 186 -22.06 4.25 22.20
C PHE A 186 -20.79 4.96 21.75
N GLN A 187 -19.89 5.30 22.68
CA GLN A 187 -18.60 5.91 22.35
C GLN A 187 -17.76 4.98 21.46
N ALA A 188 -17.69 3.69 21.77
CA ALA A 188 -16.96 2.71 20.97
C ALA A 188 -17.51 2.62 19.54
N PHE A 189 -18.83 2.65 19.37
CA PHE A 189 -19.45 2.65 18.04
C PHE A 189 -19.09 3.91 17.24
N VAL A 190 -19.14 5.09 17.85
CA VAL A 190 -18.73 6.37 17.23
C VAL A 190 -17.27 6.36 16.81
N VAL A 191 -16.37 5.89 17.70
CA VAL A 191 -14.93 5.78 17.41
C VAL A 191 -14.68 4.76 16.31
N ALA A 192 -15.35 3.60 16.32
CA ALA A 192 -15.21 2.58 15.29
C ALA A 192 -15.61 3.09 13.90
N LEU A 193 -16.74 3.81 13.79
CA LEU A 193 -17.16 4.44 12.54
C LEU A 193 -16.10 5.41 12.00
N ASN A 194 -15.57 6.26 12.86
CA ASN A 194 -14.60 7.27 12.44
C ASN A 194 -13.22 6.69 12.13
N THR A 195 -12.78 5.61 12.79
CA THR A 195 -11.45 5.00 12.62
C THR A 195 -11.49 3.82 11.67
N VAL A 196 -11.98 2.68 12.08
CA VAL A 196 -12.04 1.43 11.29
C VAL A 196 -12.95 1.58 10.08
N GLY A 197 -14.11 2.23 10.25
CA GLY A 197 -15.05 2.54 9.17
C GLY A 197 -14.56 3.64 8.22
N ALA A 198 -13.50 4.35 8.61
CA ALA A 198 -12.94 5.48 7.86
C ALA A 198 -13.97 6.60 7.53
N VAL A 199 -15.09 6.66 8.25
CA VAL A 199 -16.15 7.66 8.04
C VAL A 199 -15.67 9.03 8.51
N SER A 200 -15.98 10.11 7.76
CA SER A 200 -15.65 11.47 8.19
C SER A 200 -16.48 11.89 9.41
N VAL A 201 -15.95 12.86 10.19
CA VAL A 201 -16.63 13.33 11.41
C VAL A 201 -18.06 13.82 11.11
N ASN A 202 -18.26 14.56 10.02
CA ASN A 202 -19.59 15.06 9.65
C ASN A 202 -20.55 13.92 9.29
N ARG A 203 -20.10 12.94 8.48
CA ARG A 203 -20.93 11.78 8.15
C ARG A 203 -21.19 10.90 9.38
N THR A 204 -20.23 10.78 10.30
CA THR A 204 -20.46 10.09 11.57
C THR A 204 -21.56 10.78 12.37
N HIS A 205 -21.56 12.12 12.43
CA HIS A 205 -22.64 12.90 13.04
C HIS A 205 -24.01 12.61 12.40
N GLU A 206 -24.09 12.65 11.06
CA GLU A 206 -25.32 12.39 10.30
C GLU A 206 -25.85 10.97 10.54
N ILE A 207 -24.99 9.96 10.47
CA ILE A 207 -25.34 8.54 10.69
C ILE A 207 -25.84 8.35 12.12
N ILE A 208 -25.13 8.85 13.13
CA ILE A 208 -25.50 8.71 14.53
C ILE A 208 -26.83 9.41 14.81
N SER A 209 -27.00 10.62 14.33
CA SER A 209 -28.26 11.36 14.51
C SER A 209 -29.43 10.67 13.82
N GLY A 210 -29.22 10.12 12.60
CA GLY A 210 -30.27 9.45 11.84
C GLY A 210 -30.67 8.08 12.41
N ILE A 211 -29.71 7.27 12.85
CA ILE A 211 -29.99 5.91 13.35
C ILE A 211 -30.47 5.93 14.80
N PHE A 212 -29.80 6.71 15.66
CA PHE A 212 -30.03 6.66 17.11
C PHE A 212 -30.93 7.80 17.63
N GLY A 213 -31.23 8.81 16.81
CA GLY A 213 -31.95 10.01 17.27
C GLY A 213 -31.19 10.83 18.32
N VAL A 214 -29.88 10.60 18.48
CA VAL A 214 -29.04 11.25 19.49
C VAL A 214 -28.30 12.43 18.84
N PRO A 215 -28.54 13.68 19.27
CA PRO A 215 -27.85 14.86 18.76
C PRO A 215 -26.42 14.90 19.28
N LEU A 216 -25.46 14.44 18.46
CA LEU A 216 -24.04 14.38 18.80
C LEU A 216 -23.26 15.44 18.02
N SER A 217 -22.64 16.41 18.72
CA SER A 217 -21.85 17.44 18.03
C SER A 217 -20.57 16.85 17.40
N THR A 218 -20.10 17.44 16.30
CA THR A 218 -18.83 17.06 15.67
C THR A 218 -17.64 17.19 16.63
N GLY A 219 -17.64 18.20 17.52
CA GLY A 219 -16.63 18.35 18.58
C GLY A 219 -16.65 17.20 19.58
N THR A 220 -17.84 16.70 19.95
CA THR A 220 -17.97 15.54 20.84
C THR A 220 -17.40 14.28 20.21
N ILE A 221 -17.61 14.06 18.91
CA ILE A 221 -17.03 12.93 18.17
C ILE A 221 -15.49 12.99 18.21
N VAL A 222 -14.92 14.16 17.92
CA VAL A 222 -13.44 14.36 17.98
C VAL A 222 -12.93 14.10 19.39
N ASN A 223 -13.63 14.59 20.43
CA ASN A 223 -13.22 14.35 21.82
C ASN A 223 -13.29 12.87 22.24
N MET A 224 -14.26 12.10 21.71
CA MET A 224 -14.31 10.66 21.94
C MET A 224 -13.11 9.94 21.32
N VAL A 225 -12.74 10.29 20.09
CA VAL A 225 -11.55 9.75 19.42
C VAL A 225 -10.26 10.11 20.18
N ASN A 226 -10.13 11.37 20.59
CA ASN A 226 -8.96 11.82 21.35
C ASN A 226 -8.82 11.07 22.68
N ARG A 227 -9.90 10.98 23.48
CA ARG A 227 -9.88 10.22 24.74
C ARG A 227 -9.53 8.75 24.55
N CYS A 228 -10.06 8.11 23.52
CA CYS A 228 -9.71 6.73 23.17
C CYS A 228 -8.20 6.60 22.89
N ALA A 229 -7.64 7.51 22.08
CA ALA A 229 -6.21 7.51 21.75
C ALA A 229 -5.31 7.81 22.97
N ASP A 230 -5.72 8.71 23.87
CA ASP A 230 -4.98 9.05 25.07
C ASP A 230 -4.85 7.83 26.02
N ARG A 231 -5.91 7.04 26.14
CA ARG A 231 -5.94 5.81 26.94
C ARG A 231 -5.02 4.70 26.39
N LEU A 232 -4.65 4.79 25.10
CA LEU A 232 -3.77 3.83 24.44
C LEU A 232 -2.28 4.21 24.55
N THR A 233 -1.91 5.35 25.14
CA THR A 233 -0.53 5.85 25.12
C THR A 233 0.47 4.84 25.72
N GLY A 234 0.16 4.19 26.83
CA GLY A 234 1.03 3.17 27.46
C GLY A 234 1.15 1.90 26.61
N ILE A 235 0.05 1.48 25.97
CA ILE A 235 0.03 0.30 25.09
C ILE A 235 0.85 0.54 23.82
N MET A 236 0.83 1.75 23.28
CA MET A 236 1.63 2.07 22.11
C MET A 236 3.12 1.88 22.34
N GLU A 237 3.60 2.15 23.53
CA GLU A 237 5.00 1.91 23.88
C GLU A 237 5.31 0.41 23.92
N ILE A 238 4.41 -0.41 24.47
CA ILE A 238 4.56 -1.85 24.50
C ILE A 238 4.54 -2.43 23.07
N ILE A 239 3.57 -2.02 22.24
CA ILE A 239 3.50 -2.45 20.83
C ILE A 239 4.80 -2.07 20.10
N ARG A 240 5.31 -0.86 20.30
CA ARG A 240 6.56 -0.41 19.69
C ARG A 240 7.73 -1.31 20.12
N GLN A 241 7.85 -1.59 21.41
CA GLN A 241 8.90 -2.46 21.94
C GLN A 241 8.81 -3.88 21.40
N LYS A 242 7.60 -4.46 21.32
CA LYS A 242 7.36 -5.80 20.74
C LYS A 242 7.69 -5.89 19.25
N VAL A 243 7.60 -4.79 18.50
CA VAL A 243 8.08 -4.75 17.11
C VAL A 243 9.60 -4.66 17.07
N ILE A 244 10.23 -3.88 17.96
CA ILE A 244 11.69 -3.77 18.05
C ILE A 244 12.34 -5.11 18.42
N GLU A 245 11.75 -5.87 19.32
CA GLU A 245 12.24 -7.15 19.79
C GLU A 245 12.02 -8.31 18.81
N SER A 246 11.26 -8.12 17.72
CA SER A 246 10.95 -9.20 16.79
C SER A 246 12.14 -9.62 15.93
N GLU A 247 12.27 -10.89 15.64
CA GLU A 247 13.30 -11.45 14.76
C GLU A 247 13.17 -10.94 13.33
N VAL A 248 11.91 -10.80 12.85
CA VAL A 248 11.61 -10.28 11.53
C VAL A 248 10.61 -9.13 11.65
N GLY A 249 11.05 -7.94 11.29
CA GLY A 249 10.22 -6.73 11.21
C GLY A 249 9.90 -6.36 9.76
N HIS A 250 8.69 -5.90 9.53
CA HIS A 250 8.19 -5.44 8.23
C HIS A 250 8.03 -3.93 8.23
N PHE A 251 8.66 -3.26 7.28
CA PHE A 251 8.68 -1.80 7.21
C PHE A 251 8.19 -1.30 5.85
N ASP A 252 7.31 -0.30 5.89
CA ASP A 252 6.81 0.36 4.68
C ASP A 252 6.32 1.77 5.02
N GLU A 253 6.24 2.66 4.02
CA GLU A 253 5.73 4.00 4.23
C GLU A 253 4.70 4.41 3.17
N THR A 254 3.75 5.24 3.57
CA THR A 254 2.73 5.75 2.67
C THR A 254 2.48 7.23 2.87
N GLY A 255 2.33 7.98 1.77
CA GLY A 255 1.97 9.39 1.82
C GLY A 255 0.52 9.60 2.24
N THR A 256 0.29 10.61 3.05
CA THR A 256 -1.02 11.12 3.44
C THR A 256 -1.01 12.65 3.45
N ASN A 257 -2.19 13.26 3.52
CA ASN A 257 -2.32 14.72 3.59
C ASN A 257 -2.85 15.15 4.96
N VAL A 258 -2.20 16.13 5.58
CA VAL A 258 -2.61 16.73 6.84
C VAL A 258 -2.66 18.25 6.68
N GLY A 259 -3.82 18.85 6.84
CA GLY A 259 -4.00 20.29 6.72
C GLY A 259 -3.53 20.88 5.37
N GLY A 260 -3.68 20.12 4.27
CA GLY A 260 -3.24 20.53 2.94
C GLY A 260 -1.76 20.25 2.64
N LYS A 261 -0.97 19.74 3.60
CA LYS A 261 0.46 19.43 3.44
C LYS A 261 0.69 17.92 3.38
N ASN A 262 1.67 17.50 2.59
CA ASN A 262 2.06 16.10 2.52
C ASN A 262 2.80 15.67 3.78
N HIS A 263 2.40 14.54 4.33
CA HIS A 263 3.03 13.83 5.44
C HIS A 263 3.19 12.36 5.05
N TRP A 264 3.98 11.64 5.82
CA TRP A 264 4.27 10.24 5.58
C TRP A 264 3.98 9.42 6.83
N VAL A 265 3.19 8.38 6.64
CA VAL A 265 2.96 7.37 7.67
C VAL A 265 3.98 6.28 7.48
N HIS A 266 4.71 5.97 8.54
CA HIS A 266 5.67 4.88 8.62
C HIS A 266 5.04 3.74 9.40
N GLY A 267 4.96 2.57 8.76
CA GLY A 267 4.49 1.32 9.35
C GLY A 267 5.66 0.44 9.74
N ALA A 268 5.63 -0.08 10.94
CA ALA A 268 6.51 -1.13 11.43
C ALA A 268 5.65 -2.24 12.02
N SER A 269 5.80 -3.45 11.51
CA SER A 269 4.90 -4.56 11.83
C SER A 269 5.66 -5.88 11.97
N ASN A 270 5.08 -6.78 12.76
CA ASN A 270 5.43 -8.20 12.79
C ASN A 270 4.13 -9.03 12.73
N PRO A 271 4.15 -10.36 12.76
CA PRO A 271 2.94 -11.17 12.70
C PRO A 271 1.89 -10.88 13.79
N LEU A 272 2.30 -10.34 14.95
CA LEU A 272 1.44 -10.08 16.10
C LEU A 272 1.14 -8.59 16.33
N PHE A 273 2.02 -7.68 15.89
CA PHE A 273 1.93 -6.26 16.23
C PHE A 273 1.99 -5.36 15.00
N THR A 274 1.36 -4.20 15.10
CA THR A 274 1.39 -3.12 14.12
C THR A 274 1.64 -1.80 14.84
N HIS A 275 2.72 -1.12 14.50
CA HIS A 275 3.04 0.23 14.97
C HIS A 275 3.02 1.20 13.80
N LEU A 276 2.21 2.26 13.90
CA LEU A 276 2.08 3.30 12.89
C LEU A 276 2.50 4.64 13.48
N SER A 277 3.33 5.39 12.78
CA SER A 277 3.77 6.73 13.14
C SER A 277 3.67 7.69 11.97
N ILE A 278 3.67 9.00 12.19
CA ILE A 278 3.57 10.00 11.15
C ILE A 278 4.69 11.03 11.24
N SER A 279 5.21 11.47 10.09
CA SER A 279 6.23 12.50 9.98
C SER A 279 5.96 13.39 8.76
N ASP A 280 6.48 14.62 8.76
CA ASP A 280 6.52 15.50 7.59
C ASP A 280 7.59 15.05 6.56
N LYS A 281 8.46 14.11 6.92
CA LYS A 281 9.53 13.57 6.08
C LYS A 281 9.28 12.11 5.72
N ARG A 282 9.56 11.74 4.46
CA ARG A 282 9.52 10.35 4.01
C ARG A 282 10.75 9.55 4.41
N GLY A 283 11.93 10.17 4.22
CA GLY A 283 13.21 9.47 4.30
C GLY A 283 13.69 9.20 5.73
N PHE A 284 14.99 9.08 5.89
CA PHE A 284 15.67 8.69 7.12
C PHE A 284 15.17 9.45 8.36
N ALA A 285 15.04 10.80 8.28
CA ALA A 285 14.53 11.59 9.42
C ALA A 285 13.10 11.23 9.85
N GLY A 286 12.24 10.82 8.89
CA GLY A 286 10.88 10.35 9.22
C GLY A 286 10.88 8.98 9.87
N MET A 287 11.76 8.07 9.42
CA MET A 287 11.96 6.75 10.01
C MET A 287 12.51 6.86 11.45
N GLU A 288 13.48 7.77 11.67
CA GLU A 288 14.00 8.11 13.02
C GLU A 288 12.90 8.57 13.97
N ALA A 289 12.00 9.45 13.48
CA ALA A 289 10.89 9.96 14.28
C ALA A 289 9.92 8.84 14.72
N GLY A 290 9.82 7.75 13.98
CA GLY A 290 9.03 6.56 14.32
C GLY A 290 9.58 5.74 15.48
N LYS A 291 10.85 5.95 15.88
CA LYS A 291 11.52 5.33 17.04
C LYS A 291 11.46 3.78 17.05
N VAL A 292 11.38 3.14 15.89
CA VAL A 292 11.46 1.69 15.74
C VAL A 292 12.78 1.31 15.09
N LEU A 293 13.02 1.72 13.85
CA LEU A 293 14.23 1.39 13.09
C LEU A 293 15.55 1.76 13.78
N PRO A 294 15.66 2.90 14.51
CA PRO A 294 16.90 3.24 15.24
C PRO A 294 17.31 2.23 16.30
N TYR A 295 16.36 1.45 16.81
CA TYR A 295 16.57 0.47 17.88
C TYR A 295 16.41 -0.97 17.40
N PHE A 296 16.05 -1.18 16.14
CA PHE A 296 15.87 -2.50 15.53
C PHE A 296 17.20 -3.04 15.02
N THR A 297 17.56 -4.27 15.35
CA THR A 297 18.86 -4.87 14.99
C THR A 297 18.75 -6.21 14.25
N ASN A 298 17.53 -6.71 14.05
CA ASN A 298 17.26 -8.01 13.45
C ASN A 298 16.92 -7.86 11.94
N VAL A 299 16.17 -8.80 11.37
CA VAL A 299 15.85 -8.79 9.94
C VAL A 299 14.73 -7.79 9.61
N ALA A 300 15.04 -6.82 8.77
CA ALA A 300 14.07 -5.82 8.26
C ALA A 300 13.66 -6.13 6.82
N VAL A 301 12.39 -6.43 6.61
CA VAL A 301 11.79 -6.63 5.28
C VAL A 301 11.26 -5.30 4.75
N HIS A 302 11.73 -4.85 3.57
CA HIS A 302 11.35 -3.56 2.97
C HIS A 302 11.44 -3.54 1.43
N ASP A 303 11.04 -2.41 0.80
CA ASP A 303 10.97 -2.21 -0.66
C ASP A 303 12.28 -1.77 -1.35
N CYS A 304 13.42 -1.84 -0.65
CA CYS A 304 14.71 -1.33 -1.13
C CYS A 304 14.84 0.20 -1.22
N TRP A 305 13.99 0.98 -0.55
CA TRP A 305 14.16 2.43 -0.49
C TRP A 305 15.53 2.81 0.08
N PRO A 306 16.28 3.76 -0.54
CA PRO A 306 17.65 4.06 -0.12
C PRO A 306 17.83 4.50 1.33
N ALA A 307 16.78 4.99 1.99
CA ALA A 307 16.86 5.41 3.39
C ALA A 307 17.08 4.24 4.36
N TYR A 308 16.58 3.03 4.04
CA TYR A 308 16.77 1.83 4.87
C TYR A 308 18.25 1.42 4.98
N TRP A 309 19.01 1.58 3.90
CA TRP A 309 20.45 1.22 3.87
C TRP A 309 21.36 2.10 4.74
N LYS A 310 20.80 3.11 5.41
CA LYS A 310 21.53 3.90 6.42
C LYS A 310 21.57 3.21 7.79
N TYR A 311 20.71 2.23 8.02
CA TYR A 311 20.69 1.43 9.22
C TYR A 311 21.64 0.24 9.07
N LEU A 312 22.89 0.41 9.50
CA LEU A 312 23.98 -0.54 9.27
C LEU A 312 23.92 -1.77 10.18
N LEU A 313 23.15 -1.73 11.26
CA LEU A 313 23.05 -2.81 12.25
C LEU A 313 21.93 -3.80 11.94
N ILE A 314 21.05 -3.51 10.96
CA ILE A 314 19.97 -4.39 10.57
C ILE A 314 20.37 -5.33 9.44
N ILE A 315 19.78 -6.51 9.41
CA ILE A 315 19.88 -7.45 8.30
C ILE A 315 18.76 -7.12 7.33
N HIS A 316 19.11 -6.72 6.10
CA HIS A 316 18.13 -6.30 5.10
C HIS A 316 17.57 -7.50 4.33
N ALA A 317 16.25 -7.59 4.25
CA ALA A 317 15.52 -8.51 3.37
C ALA A 317 14.67 -7.72 2.38
N LEU A 318 14.73 -8.04 1.10
CA LEU A 318 14.01 -7.30 0.08
C LEU A 318 12.67 -7.96 -0.25
N CYS A 319 11.65 -7.10 -0.46
CA CYS A 319 10.35 -7.54 -0.95
C CYS A 319 10.43 -8.01 -2.41
N ASN A 320 10.49 -9.33 -2.63
CA ASN A 320 10.56 -9.90 -3.98
C ASN A 320 9.32 -9.63 -4.83
N ALA A 321 8.16 -9.32 -4.24
CA ALA A 321 6.98 -8.89 -4.99
C ALA A 321 7.21 -7.56 -5.73
N HIS A 322 7.98 -6.63 -5.17
CA HIS A 322 8.40 -5.40 -5.84
C HIS A 322 9.38 -5.69 -6.98
N ILE A 323 10.36 -6.57 -6.75
CA ILE A 323 11.31 -7.00 -7.76
C ILE A 323 10.59 -7.66 -8.93
N LEU A 324 9.64 -8.57 -8.69
CA LEU A 324 8.84 -9.19 -9.74
C LEU A 324 8.07 -8.16 -10.60
N ARG A 325 7.48 -7.11 -9.99
CA ARG A 325 6.82 -6.04 -10.74
C ARG A 325 7.79 -5.28 -11.65
N GLU A 326 9.01 -5.02 -11.18
CA GLU A 326 10.03 -4.34 -11.98
C GLU A 326 10.59 -5.23 -13.10
N LEU A 327 10.70 -6.54 -12.88
CA LEU A 327 11.07 -7.52 -13.90
C LEU A 327 9.98 -7.62 -14.99
N VAL A 328 8.69 -7.65 -14.61
CA VAL A 328 7.56 -7.54 -15.57
C VAL A 328 7.66 -6.26 -16.39
N ALA A 329 7.93 -5.13 -15.75
CA ALA A 329 8.13 -3.86 -16.47
C ALA A 329 9.35 -3.89 -17.41
N THR A 330 10.36 -4.67 -17.11
CA THR A 330 11.54 -4.85 -17.96
C THR A 330 11.19 -5.73 -19.15
N GLU A 331 10.49 -6.86 -18.95
CA GLU A 331 9.99 -7.71 -20.01
C GLU A 331 9.07 -6.95 -20.99
N GLU A 332 8.15 -6.11 -20.46
CA GLU A 332 7.26 -5.29 -21.29
C GLU A 332 8.04 -4.25 -22.15
N ARG A 333 9.17 -3.72 -21.65
CA ARG A 333 10.00 -2.73 -22.33
C ARG A 333 11.00 -3.35 -23.31
N HIS A 334 11.47 -4.54 -23.00
CA HIS A 334 12.53 -5.25 -23.73
C HIS A 334 12.12 -6.70 -23.97
N PRO A 335 11.07 -6.95 -24.79
CA PRO A 335 10.55 -8.30 -25.03
C PRO A 335 11.56 -9.22 -25.73
N GLU A 336 12.58 -8.66 -26.37
CA GLU A 336 13.70 -9.39 -26.97
C GLU A 336 14.67 -9.96 -25.93
N GLN A 337 14.73 -9.38 -24.73
CA GLN A 337 15.59 -9.83 -23.64
C GLN A 337 14.89 -10.90 -22.81
N LYS A 338 15.55 -12.04 -22.60
CA LYS A 338 14.95 -13.16 -21.87
C LYS A 338 15.36 -13.23 -20.41
N TRP A 339 16.42 -12.54 -20.02
CA TRP A 339 16.94 -12.60 -18.67
C TRP A 339 15.90 -12.22 -17.60
N ALA A 340 15.05 -11.22 -17.87
CA ALA A 340 14.06 -10.76 -16.90
C ALA A 340 12.98 -11.84 -16.65
N THR A 341 12.49 -12.50 -17.70
CA THR A 341 11.53 -13.61 -17.60
C THR A 341 12.13 -14.80 -16.87
N GLU A 342 13.37 -15.16 -17.20
CA GLU A 342 14.10 -16.25 -16.55
C GLU A 342 14.41 -15.95 -15.08
N PHE A 343 14.71 -14.68 -14.76
CA PHE A 343 14.91 -14.23 -13.37
C PHE A 343 13.61 -14.27 -12.54
N MET A 344 12.48 -13.87 -13.13
CA MET A 344 11.16 -14.04 -12.49
C MET A 344 10.88 -15.51 -12.18
N LYS A 345 11.19 -16.40 -13.14
CA LYS A 345 11.04 -17.84 -12.93
C LYS A 345 11.93 -18.34 -11.79
N LEU A 346 13.20 -17.93 -11.75
CA LEU A 346 14.12 -18.29 -10.68
C LEU A 346 13.57 -17.91 -9.30
N LEU A 347 13.11 -16.67 -9.11
CA LEU A 347 12.54 -16.22 -7.84
C LEU A 347 11.29 -17.02 -7.43
N LEU A 348 10.46 -17.42 -8.41
CA LEU A 348 9.28 -18.24 -8.15
C LEU A 348 9.65 -19.69 -7.85
N ASP A 349 10.66 -20.28 -8.54
CA ASP A 349 11.20 -21.60 -8.25
C ASP A 349 11.77 -21.67 -6.82
N MET A 350 12.55 -20.66 -6.42
CA MET A 350 13.07 -20.52 -5.03
C MET A 350 11.93 -20.47 -4.00
N LYS A 351 10.87 -19.68 -4.30
CA LYS A 351 9.71 -19.59 -3.42
C LYS A 351 8.98 -20.92 -3.30
N GLU A 352 8.75 -21.61 -4.41
CA GLU A 352 8.10 -22.93 -4.44
C GLU A 352 8.91 -23.97 -3.67
N ALA A 353 10.24 -23.98 -3.85
CA ALA A 353 11.14 -24.89 -3.11
C ALA A 353 11.04 -24.67 -1.59
N LYS A 354 11.06 -23.41 -1.13
CA LYS A 354 10.85 -23.10 0.28
C LYS A 354 9.48 -23.58 0.78
N GLU A 355 8.39 -23.30 0.04
CA GLU A 355 7.03 -23.69 0.43
C GLU A 355 6.89 -25.22 0.53
N LEU A 356 7.52 -25.98 -0.39
CA LEU A 356 7.58 -27.44 -0.36
C LEU A 356 8.41 -27.97 0.82
N ALA A 357 9.54 -27.35 1.12
CA ALA A 357 10.38 -27.71 2.26
C ALA A 357 9.61 -27.54 3.58
N ILE A 358 8.94 -26.38 3.77
CA ILE A 358 8.09 -26.12 4.94
C ILE A 358 6.95 -27.15 5.03
N ALA A 359 6.27 -27.46 3.92
CA ALA A 359 5.19 -28.45 3.88
C ALA A 359 5.68 -29.86 4.23
N SER A 360 6.97 -30.14 4.01
CA SER A 360 7.64 -31.41 4.37
C SER A 360 8.24 -31.40 5.80
N GLY A 361 8.02 -30.31 6.57
CA GLY A 361 8.54 -30.17 7.93
C GLY A 361 10.01 -29.79 8.01
N LYS A 362 10.65 -29.36 6.92
CA LYS A 362 12.03 -28.87 6.91
C LYS A 362 12.06 -27.36 7.28
N ASN A 363 13.14 -26.97 7.96
CA ASN A 363 13.41 -25.55 8.32
C ASN A 363 14.44 -24.88 7.41
N GLU A 364 15.03 -25.61 6.46
CA GLU A 364 16.04 -25.15 5.52
C GLU A 364 15.97 -25.93 4.20
N LEU A 365 16.54 -25.37 3.14
CA LEU A 365 16.76 -26.09 1.88
C LEU A 365 18.05 -26.90 1.95
N ASP A 366 18.13 -27.96 1.15
CA ASP A 366 19.34 -28.74 1.03
C ASP A 366 20.46 -27.90 0.37
N GLU A 367 21.73 -28.12 0.78
CA GLU A 367 22.89 -27.34 0.28
C GLU A 367 23.03 -27.41 -1.25
N GLU A 368 22.72 -28.53 -1.87
CA GLU A 368 22.75 -28.72 -3.32
C GLU A 368 21.73 -27.84 -4.02
N GLN A 369 20.51 -27.69 -3.48
CA GLN A 369 19.46 -26.81 -3.99
C GLN A 369 19.87 -25.33 -3.85
N LEU A 370 20.46 -24.97 -2.71
CA LEU A 370 20.94 -23.60 -2.49
C LEU A 370 22.05 -23.25 -3.49
N LEU A 371 23.01 -24.15 -3.70
CA LEU A 371 24.09 -23.95 -4.66
C LEU A 371 23.57 -23.84 -6.10
N GLU A 372 22.60 -24.68 -6.50
CA GLU A 372 21.95 -24.56 -7.82
C GLU A 372 21.31 -23.19 -8.01
N PHE A 373 20.54 -22.71 -7.02
CA PHE A 373 19.90 -21.40 -7.08
C PHE A 373 20.93 -20.26 -7.16
N GLU A 374 22.02 -20.34 -6.41
CA GLU A 374 23.10 -19.34 -6.47
C GLU A 374 23.76 -19.28 -7.85
N LEU A 375 24.10 -20.43 -8.43
CA LEU A 375 24.70 -20.51 -9.75
C LEU A 375 23.77 -19.96 -10.84
N ARG A 376 22.48 -20.31 -10.77
CA ARG A 376 21.48 -19.76 -11.70
C ARG A 376 21.32 -18.25 -11.54
N TYR A 377 21.34 -17.73 -10.30
CA TYR A 377 21.27 -16.30 -10.03
C TYR A 377 22.44 -15.55 -10.67
N ASP A 378 23.67 -16.01 -10.41
CA ASP A 378 24.89 -15.35 -10.93
C ASP A 378 24.96 -15.42 -12.46
N ALA A 379 24.58 -16.54 -13.07
CA ALA A 379 24.49 -16.69 -14.51
C ALA A 379 23.49 -15.68 -15.14
N LEU A 380 22.33 -15.49 -14.50
CA LEU A 380 21.32 -14.55 -14.97
C LEU A 380 21.75 -13.10 -14.79
N ILE A 381 22.43 -12.73 -13.71
CA ILE A 381 23.01 -11.40 -13.53
C ILE A 381 24.06 -11.10 -14.62
N LYS A 382 24.96 -12.05 -14.89
CA LYS A 382 25.96 -11.92 -15.94
C LYS A 382 25.29 -11.67 -17.30
N ARG A 383 24.31 -12.49 -17.65
CA ARG A 383 23.54 -12.34 -18.89
C ARG A 383 22.77 -11.01 -18.94
N ALA A 384 22.21 -10.55 -17.83
CA ALA A 384 21.51 -9.27 -17.76
C ALA A 384 22.44 -8.10 -18.08
N TYR A 385 23.70 -8.13 -17.64
CA TYR A 385 24.72 -7.13 -18.01
C TYR A 385 25.14 -7.25 -19.50
N GLU A 386 25.27 -8.46 -20.01
CA GLU A 386 25.60 -8.70 -21.43
C GLU A 386 24.50 -8.14 -22.36
N GLU A 387 23.22 -8.35 -22.01
CA GLU A 387 22.06 -7.84 -22.76
C GLU A 387 21.82 -6.32 -22.55
N ASN A 388 22.40 -5.73 -21.49
CA ASN A 388 22.27 -4.30 -21.14
C ASN A 388 23.65 -3.67 -20.85
N PRO A 389 24.52 -3.53 -21.85
CA PRO A 389 25.87 -3.00 -21.64
C PRO A 389 25.82 -1.57 -21.07
N LEU A 390 26.81 -1.23 -20.26
CA LEU A 390 26.98 0.12 -19.73
C LEU A 390 27.11 1.12 -20.88
N PRO A 391 26.43 2.28 -20.83
CA PRO A 391 26.57 3.31 -21.83
C PRO A 391 28.04 3.73 -21.95
N LEU A 392 28.61 3.73 -23.17
CA LEU A 392 29.95 4.21 -23.45
C LEU A 392 30.11 5.61 -22.85
N GLU A 393 31.30 5.90 -22.28
CA GLU A 393 31.59 7.22 -21.75
C GLU A 393 31.54 8.25 -22.89
N SER A 394 30.58 9.17 -22.83
CA SER A 394 30.59 10.29 -23.77
C SER A 394 31.70 11.26 -23.39
N GLU A 395 32.50 11.69 -24.34
CA GLU A 395 33.60 12.64 -24.16
C GLU A 395 33.19 14.01 -23.60
N THR A 396 31.90 14.33 -23.61
CA THR A 396 31.39 15.59 -23.05
C THR A 396 30.99 15.40 -21.57
N LYS A 397 31.81 15.92 -20.66
CA LYS A 397 31.54 16.06 -19.23
C LYS A 397 30.34 17.02 -18.99
N LYS A 398 29.12 16.58 -19.16
CA LYS A 398 27.96 17.31 -18.65
C LYS A 398 27.94 17.21 -17.12
N ARG A 399 27.82 18.34 -16.40
CA ARG A 399 27.61 18.39 -14.94
C ARG A 399 26.30 17.61 -14.57
N GLY A 400 26.45 16.54 -13.80
CA GLY A 400 25.33 15.74 -13.29
C GLY A 400 25.57 14.23 -13.46
N ARG A 401 24.97 13.42 -12.57
CA ARG A 401 25.04 11.95 -12.65
C ARG A 401 24.27 11.51 -13.91
N LYS A 402 24.91 10.76 -14.82
CA LYS A 402 24.24 10.16 -15.99
C LYS A 402 23.01 9.39 -15.51
N LYS A 403 21.85 9.65 -16.10
CA LYS A 403 20.62 8.88 -15.82
C LYS A 403 20.83 7.48 -16.40
N LYS A 404 21.09 6.51 -15.52
CA LYS A 404 21.05 5.10 -15.86
C LYS A 404 19.61 4.73 -16.17
N GLY A 405 19.35 3.96 -17.23
CA GLY A 405 18.02 3.43 -17.52
C GLY A 405 17.48 2.60 -16.35
N LYS A 406 16.17 2.48 -16.21
CA LYS A 406 15.53 1.73 -15.11
C LYS A 406 15.95 0.27 -15.07
N THR A 407 16.12 -0.35 -16.24
CA THR A 407 16.55 -1.74 -16.39
C THR A 407 17.96 -1.95 -15.82
N LEU A 408 18.93 -1.10 -16.18
CA LEU A 408 20.28 -1.19 -15.64
C LEU A 408 20.33 -0.93 -14.13
N ALA A 409 19.52 0.03 -13.64
CA ALA A 409 19.39 0.28 -12.19
C ALA A 409 18.81 -0.92 -11.42
N LEU A 410 17.91 -1.68 -12.04
CA LEU A 410 17.39 -2.93 -11.48
C LEU A 410 18.50 -4.00 -11.44
N ILE A 411 19.22 -4.19 -12.52
CA ILE A 411 20.34 -5.18 -12.60
C ILE A 411 21.37 -4.89 -11.52
N GLU A 412 21.87 -3.63 -11.44
CA GLU A 412 22.86 -3.23 -10.41
C GLU A 412 22.36 -3.46 -8.98
N ARG A 413 21.04 -3.27 -8.75
CA ARG A 413 20.44 -3.51 -7.45
C ARG A 413 20.34 -4.99 -7.13
N LEU A 414 19.95 -5.83 -8.10
CA LEU A 414 19.90 -7.29 -7.94
C LEU A 414 21.30 -7.84 -7.66
N ASP A 415 22.31 -7.38 -8.41
CA ASP A 415 23.70 -7.78 -8.21
C ASP A 415 24.22 -7.37 -6.83
N LYS A 416 24.14 -6.09 -6.50
CA LYS A 416 24.63 -5.52 -5.24
C LYS A 416 23.99 -6.12 -4.00
N HIS A 417 22.69 -6.44 -4.06
CA HIS A 417 21.91 -6.85 -2.91
C HIS A 417 21.43 -8.31 -3.00
N LYS A 418 22.17 -9.19 -3.71
CA LYS A 418 21.88 -10.62 -3.87
C LYS A 418 21.51 -11.28 -2.53
N ALA A 419 22.34 -11.08 -1.49
CA ALA A 419 22.10 -11.67 -0.17
C ALA A 419 20.74 -11.25 0.42
N SER A 420 20.32 -9.98 0.25
CA SER A 420 19.05 -9.48 0.75
C SER A 420 17.84 -9.95 -0.08
N VAL A 421 18.03 -10.16 -1.39
CA VAL A 421 17.02 -10.74 -2.29
C VAL A 421 16.76 -12.20 -1.96
N CYS A 422 17.83 -12.96 -1.70
CA CYS A 422 17.79 -14.39 -1.48
C CYS A 422 17.60 -14.78 0.00
N LEU A 423 17.62 -13.83 0.95
CA LEU A 423 17.61 -14.14 2.39
C LEU A 423 16.46 -15.08 2.79
N PHE A 424 15.33 -15.01 2.11
CA PHE A 424 14.14 -15.81 2.39
C PHE A 424 14.31 -17.34 2.16
N ILE A 425 15.31 -17.78 1.36
CA ILE A 425 15.62 -19.20 1.18
C ILE A 425 16.64 -19.71 2.19
N TYR A 426 17.40 -18.84 2.84
CA TYR A 426 18.36 -19.16 3.89
C TYR A 426 17.77 -19.07 5.29
N ASN A 427 16.79 -18.19 5.47
CA ASN A 427 16.05 -18.03 6.72
C ASN A 427 14.55 -18.13 6.43
N PHE A 428 13.92 -19.22 6.87
CA PHE A 428 12.51 -19.49 6.57
C PHE A 428 11.53 -18.59 7.30
N GLU A 429 11.96 -17.91 8.37
CA GLU A 429 11.16 -16.86 9.02
C GLU A 429 11.00 -15.62 8.14
N VAL A 430 11.94 -15.39 7.21
CA VAL A 430 11.89 -14.25 6.31
C VAL A 430 10.90 -14.51 5.17
N PRO A 431 9.83 -13.73 5.02
CA PRO A 431 8.85 -13.96 3.96
C PRO A 431 9.37 -13.50 2.60
N PHE A 432 8.80 -14.07 1.54
CA PHE A 432 9.07 -13.69 0.16
C PHE A 432 8.69 -12.24 -0.17
N SER A 433 7.73 -11.66 0.55
CA SER A 433 7.20 -10.32 0.27
C SER A 433 6.88 -9.54 1.53
N ASN A 434 6.80 -8.21 1.41
CA ASN A 434 6.44 -7.28 2.49
C ASN A 434 4.91 -7.05 2.60
N ASN A 435 4.09 -8.00 2.16
CA ASN A 435 2.63 -7.84 2.12
C ASN A 435 2.01 -7.55 3.49
N LEU A 436 2.66 -7.92 4.60
CA LEU A 436 2.17 -7.69 5.95
C LEU A 436 2.10 -6.19 6.24
N SER A 437 3.21 -5.45 6.12
CA SER A 437 3.23 -4.01 6.32
C SER A 437 2.40 -3.26 5.28
N GLU A 438 2.49 -3.67 4.00
CA GLU A 438 1.65 -3.09 2.93
C GLU A 438 0.15 -3.16 3.28
N ARG A 439 -0.32 -4.29 3.83
CA ARG A 439 -1.71 -4.46 4.25
C ARG A 439 -2.08 -3.58 5.44
N ASP A 440 -1.17 -3.50 6.43
CA ASP A 440 -1.40 -2.73 7.65
C ASP A 440 -1.52 -1.22 7.37
N ILE A 441 -0.71 -0.67 6.46
CA ILE A 441 -0.77 0.76 6.08
C ILE A 441 -1.85 1.07 5.05
N ARG A 442 -2.47 0.06 4.41
CA ARG A 442 -3.50 0.28 3.35
C ARG A 442 -4.69 1.09 3.84
N MET A 443 -5.06 0.96 5.12
CA MET A 443 -6.18 1.70 5.71
C MET A 443 -5.99 3.22 5.67
N ILE A 444 -4.75 3.71 5.65
CA ILE A 444 -4.44 5.13 5.50
C ILE A 444 -4.93 5.65 4.14
N LYS A 445 -4.68 4.89 3.07
CA LYS A 445 -5.18 5.23 1.73
C LYS A 445 -6.70 5.17 1.65
N THR A 446 -7.31 4.20 2.32
CA THR A 446 -8.78 4.11 2.43
C THR A 446 -9.33 5.33 3.14
N LYS A 447 -8.77 5.70 4.30
CA LYS A 447 -9.18 6.90 5.06
C LYS A 447 -9.10 8.16 4.20
N THR A 448 -7.99 8.35 3.48
CA THR A 448 -7.80 9.51 2.61
C THR A 448 -8.84 9.55 1.48
N LYS A 449 -9.21 8.41 0.91
CA LYS A 449 -10.20 8.33 -0.19
C LYS A 449 -11.65 8.51 0.29
N VAL A 450 -11.99 7.98 1.46
CA VAL A 450 -13.37 7.97 1.98
C VAL A 450 -13.71 9.27 2.70
N SER A 451 -12.80 9.78 3.55
CA SER A 451 -13.04 10.95 4.40
C SER A 451 -12.15 12.15 4.14
N GLY A 452 -11.34 12.10 3.07
CA GLY A 452 -10.41 13.19 2.73
C GLY A 452 -9.16 13.21 3.61
N CYS A 453 -8.51 14.39 3.69
CA CYS A 453 -7.29 14.56 4.48
C CYS A 453 -7.57 14.66 5.98
N PHE A 454 -6.52 14.42 6.78
CA PHE A 454 -6.54 14.78 8.19
C PHE A 454 -6.51 16.32 8.31
N ARG A 455 -7.28 16.87 9.25
CA ARG A 455 -7.32 18.33 9.47
C ARG A 455 -6.16 18.84 10.34
N SER A 456 -5.67 18.00 11.27
CA SER A 456 -4.57 18.32 12.18
C SER A 456 -3.63 17.14 12.36
N ILE A 457 -2.38 17.44 12.77
CA ILE A 457 -1.39 16.40 13.06
C ILE A 457 -1.84 15.54 14.26
N LEU A 458 -2.37 16.15 15.31
CA LEU A 458 -2.90 15.43 16.47
C LEU A 458 -4.03 14.46 16.07
N GLY A 459 -4.93 14.89 15.17
CA GLY A 459 -5.98 14.01 14.65
C GLY A 459 -5.44 12.82 13.85
N ALA A 460 -4.36 13.01 13.11
CA ALA A 460 -3.67 11.94 12.41
C ALA A 460 -2.96 11.00 13.39
N GLU A 461 -2.22 11.51 14.36
CA GLU A 461 -1.55 10.73 15.40
C GLU A 461 -2.53 9.88 16.20
N ASN A 462 -3.65 10.47 16.64
CA ASN A 462 -4.68 9.76 17.39
C ASN A 462 -5.34 8.65 16.56
N TYR A 463 -5.60 8.91 15.28
CA TYR A 463 -6.06 7.88 14.35
C TYR A 463 -5.06 6.72 14.25
N LEU A 464 -3.78 7.02 14.10
CA LEU A 464 -2.74 6.00 13.95
C LEU A 464 -2.51 5.19 15.23
N LYS A 465 -2.61 5.81 16.42
CA LYS A 465 -2.58 5.11 17.71
C LYS A 465 -3.70 4.07 17.79
N ILE A 466 -4.94 4.49 17.50
CA ILE A 466 -6.09 3.58 17.52
C ILE A 466 -5.93 2.47 16.49
N MET A 467 -5.48 2.80 15.26
CA MET A 467 -5.30 1.79 14.20
C MET A 467 -4.14 0.83 14.48
N SER A 468 -3.09 1.27 15.16
CA SER A 468 -2.00 0.38 15.63
C SER A 468 -2.52 -0.63 16.65
N TYR A 469 -3.28 -0.17 17.63
CA TYR A 469 -3.90 -1.02 18.63
C TYR A 469 -4.90 -2.00 18.02
N VAL A 470 -5.80 -1.52 17.17
CA VAL A 470 -6.78 -2.36 16.45
C VAL A 470 -6.08 -3.36 15.53
N GLY A 471 -5.02 -2.95 14.83
CA GLY A 471 -4.22 -3.83 13.97
C GLY A 471 -3.59 -4.96 14.77
N SER A 472 -2.98 -4.65 15.91
CA SER A 472 -2.40 -5.63 16.82
C SER A 472 -3.47 -6.55 17.43
N SER A 473 -4.61 -5.99 17.86
CA SER A 473 -5.74 -6.78 18.40
C SER A 473 -6.27 -7.80 17.39
N LYS A 474 -6.42 -7.41 16.12
CA LYS A 474 -6.84 -8.31 15.05
C LYS A 474 -5.85 -9.45 14.82
N LYS A 475 -4.55 -9.19 14.91
CA LYS A 475 -3.50 -10.21 14.80
C LYS A 475 -3.57 -11.22 15.95
N HIS A 476 -4.12 -10.82 17.10
CA HIS A 476 -4.42 -11.70 18.24
C HIS A 476 -5.85 -12.28 18.21
N GLY A 477 -6.55 -12.24 17.07
CA GLY A 477 -7.87 -12.84 16.91
C GLY A 477 -9.04 -12.06 17.51
N LYS A 478 -8.80 -10.82 17.98
CA LYS A 478 -9.87 -9.98 18.55
C LYS A 478 -10.61 -9.18 17.49
N SER A 479 -11.89 -8.88 17.71
CA SER A 479 -12.62 -7.97 16.83
C SER A 479 -12.17 -6.53 17.03
N ALA A 480 -12.20 -5.73 15.94
CA ALA A 480 -11.84 -4.31 16.02
C ALA A 480 -12.76 -3.52 16.96
N TYR A 481 -14.05 -3.85 16.97
CA TYR A 481 -15.04 -3.19 17.83
C TYR A 481 -14.78 -3.49 19.30
N GLU A 482 -14.50 -4.75 19.63
CA GLU A 482 -14.20 -5.15 21.02
C GLU A 482 -12.93 -4.45 21.54
N ALA A 483 -11.87 -4.40 20.74
CA ALA A 483 -10.65 -3.67 21.08
C ALA A 483 -10.93 -2.18 21.35
N ILE A 484 -11.71 -1.51 20.49
CA ILE A 484 -12.07 -0.10 20.70
C ILE A 484 -12.92 0.07 21.96
N LYS A 485 -13.87 -0.84 22.23
CA LYS A 485 -14.71 -0.80 23.43
C LYS A 485 -13.86 -0.87 24.70
N GLN A 486 -12.90 -1.78 24.75
CA GLN A 486 -11.97 -1.89 25.88
C GLN A 486 -11.09 -0.63 26.05
N ALA A 487 -10.61 -0.06 24.94
CA ALA A 487 -9.88 1.20 24.99
C ALA A 487 -10.76 2.36 25.50
N VAL A 488 -12.01 2.42 25.08
CA VAL A 488 -12.99 3.44 25.49
C VAL A 488 -13.39 3.28 26.95
N SER A 489 -13.49 2.07 27.49
CA SER A 489 -13.78 1.82 28.91
C SER A 489 -12.59 2.09 29.85
N GLY A 490 -11.40 2.33 29.29
CA GLY A 490 -10.18 2.58 30.06
C GLY A 490 -9.43 1.31 30.50
N ASN A 491 -9.86 0.16 30.01
CA ASN A 491 -9.25 -1.15 30.26
C ASN A 491 -8.81 -1.79 28.95
N PRO A 492 -7.89 -1.15 28.20
CA PRO A 492 -7.36 -1.76 26.98
C PRO A 492 -6.65 -3.05 27.37
N GLU A 493 -7.00 -4.14 26.71
CA GLU A 493 -6.38 -5.45 26.94
C GLU A 493 -4.87 -5.38 26.63
N PHE A 494 -4.08 -5.85 27.59
CA PHE A 494 -2.68 -6.16 27.38
C PHE A 494 -2.62 -7.60 26.82
N PHE A 495 -2.40 -7.76 25.51
CA PHE A 495 -2.31 -9.06 24.85
C PHE A 495 -1.04 -9.85 25.20
N PHE A 496 -0.32 -9.50 26.27
CA PHE A 496 1.11 -9.76 26.42
C PHE A 496 1.49 -10.39 27.75
N THR A 497 0.51 -10.83 28.50
CA THR A 497 0.76 -11.64 29.69
C THR A 497 0.78 -13.12 29.36
#